data_bdd23d09986d02de0c7e7c6e53d92d9d
#
_entry.id   bdd23d09986d02de0c7e7c6e53d92d9d
#
_cell.length_a   1.000
_cell.length_b   1.000
_cell.length_c   1.000
_cell.angle_alpha   90.00
_cell.angle_beta   90.00
_cell.angle_gamma   90.00
#
_symmetry.space_group_name_H-M   'P 1'
#
loop_
_entity.id
_entity.type
_entity.pdbx_description
1 polymer ?
#
loop_
_entity_poly.entity_id
_entity_poly.type
_entity_poly.pdbx_seq_one_letter_code
_entity_poly.pdbx_strand_id
1 'polypeptide(L)'
;RESSLFLDARASLRDIETTPGVRVGDRLTRAVDALVDGCDGFLRREAIAAGLKKDGRLEMLRGMVLTRAVDTRLKQFFSGSEVQYEGTPFQGKGFRSLGQEAIYAAVIRLRRGHRWRGPDDTWRGDVIGPIIRDVGAALGMRPEPETIRMVLNAQMGKAGPPMDGRDLHIGDFDWGILPAAAPLSISSLS
;
A
#
# COMPACT_ATOMS: atom_id res chain seq x y z
N ARG A 1 -0.26 37.08 9.01
CA ARG A 1 -0.93 35.71 9.02
C ARG A 1 -0.07 34.64 9.67
N GLU A 2 1.26 34.71 9.62
CA GLU A 2 2.15 33.75 10.31
C GLU A 2 2.08 33.83 11.84
N SER A 3 1.90 35.04 12.39
CA SER A 3 1.86 35.24 13.85
C SER A 3 0.61 34.68 14.53
N SER A 4 -0.54 34.56 13.83
CA SER A 4 -1.74 33.95 14.40
C SER A 4 -1.68 32.44 14.49
N LEU A 5 -1.03 31.78 13.52
CA LEU A 5 -0.78 30.33 13.55
C LEU A 5 0.14 29.91 14.71
N PHE A 6 1.14 30.73 15.05
CA PHE A 6 2.02 30.48 16.20
C PHE A 6 1.32 30.68 17.54
N LEU A 7 0.33 31.56 17.64
CA LEU A 7 -0.43 31.78 18.86
C LEU A 7 -1.45 30.66 19.13
N ASP A 8 -2.10 30.15 18.08
CA ASP A 8 -2.99 28.98 18.18
C ASP A 8 -2.21 27.69 18.46
N ALA A 9 -1.00 27.54 17.91
CA ALA A 9 -0.11 26.43 18.21
C ALA A 9 0.33 26.41 19.68
N ARG A 10 0.56 27.57 20.31
CA ARG A 10 0.85 27.65 21.75
C ARG A 10 -0.33 27.23 22.63
N ALA A 11 -1.57 27.40 22.17
CA ALA A 11 -2.76 26.98 22.89
C ALA A 11 -2.93 25.44 22.86
N SER A 12 -2.51 24.78 21.78
CA SER A 12 -2.55 23.32 21.64
C SER A 12 -1.37 22.59 22.35
N LEU A 13 -0.32 23.32 22.72
CA LEU A 13 0.81 22.78 23.52
C LEU A 13 0.47 22.45 24.98
N ARG A 14 -0.80 22.63 25.41
CA ARG A 14 -1.23 22.25 26.76
C ARG A 14 -1.25 20.74 27.01
N ASP A 15 -1.28 19.92 25.95
CA ASP A 15 -1.26 18.46 26.03
C ASP A 15 0.12 17.87 25.74
N ILE A 16 1.18 18.54 26.15
CA ILE A 16 2.54 17.99 26.05
C ILE A 16 2.62 16.73 26.88
N GLU A 17 3.01 15.64 26.23
CA GLU A 17 3.21 14.34 26.85
C GLU A 17 4.06 14.45 28.13
N THR A 18 3.55 13.93 29.24
CA THR A 18 4.20 13.97 30.56
C THR A 18 4.95 12.69 30.89
N THR A 19 5.54 12.03 29.90
CA THR A 19 6.33 10.79 30.08
C THR A 19 7.42 10.99 31.15
N PRO A 20 7.47 10.16 32.18
CA PRO A 20 8.50 10.24 33.23
C PRO A 20 9.91 10.13 32.64
N GLY A 21 10.85 10.92 33.18
CA GLY A 21 12.26 10.87 32.78
C GLY A 21 12.64 11.72 31.56
N VAL A 22 11.69 12.33 30.89
CA VAL A 22 11.97 13.23 29.77
C VAL A 22 12.03 14.68 30.27
N ARG A 23 13.09 15.40 29.93
CA ARG A 23 13.24 16.82 30.32
C ARG A 23 12.22 17.71 29.61
N VAL A 24 11.79 18.77 30.29
CA VAL A 24 10.81 19.72 29.75
C VAL A 24 11.25 20.32 28.41
N GLY A 25 12.54 20.68 28.27
CA GLY A 25 13.10 21.19 27.02
C GLY A 25 12.98 20.21 25.85
N ASP A 26 13.27 18.93 26.11
CA ASP A 26 13.20 17.88 25.09
C ASP A 26 11.74 17.64 24.64
N ARG A 27 10.80 17.71 25.58
CA ARG A 27 9.36 17.60 25.26
C ARG A 27 8.89 18.76 24.39
N LEU A 28 9.31 19.99 24.74
CA LEU A 28 8.95 21.17 23.97
C LEU A 28 9.52 21.09 22.55
N THR A 29 10.78 20.67 22.40
CA THR A 29 11.39 20.48 21.09
C THR A 29 10.61 19.44 20.27
N ARG A 30 10.31 18.27 20.83
CA ARG A 30 9.52 17.24 20.14
C ARG A 30 8.13 17.71 19.74
N ALA A 31 7.47 18.49 20.60
CA ALA A 31 6.14 19.05 20.30
C ALA A 31 6.20 20.06 19.14
N VAL A 32 7.24 20.90 19.11
CA VAL A 32 7.46 21.85 18.00
C VAL A 32 7.77 21.11 16.71
N ASP A 33 8.65 20.13 16.75
CA ASP A 33 8.99 19.31 15.58
C ASP A 33 7.74 18.59 15.04
N ALA A 34 6.96 17.96 15.92
CA ALA A 34 5.71 17.30 15.51
C ALA A 34 4.70 18.27 14.88
N LEU A 35 4.64 19.53 15.38
CA LEU A 35 3.78 20.55 14.80
C LEU A 35 4.27 20.97 13.41
N VAL A 36 5.58 21.19 13.25
CA VAL A 36 6.18 21.55 11.95
C VAL A 36 5.94 20.44 10.94
N ASP A 37 6.22 19.20 11.33
CA ASP A 37 5.99 18.01 10.47
C ASP A 37 4.51 17.87 10.10
N GLY A 38 3.61 18.16 11.04
CA GLY A 38 2.17 18.17 10.80
C GLY A 38 1.74 19.23 9.78
N CYS A 39 2.30 20.44 9.87
CA CYS A 39 2.05 21.52 8.91
C CYS A 39 2.61 21.18 7.53
N ASP A 40 3.84 20.69 7.44
CA ASP A 40 4.46 20.26 6.18
C ASP A 40 3.67 19.12 5.53
N GLY A 41 3.22 18.15 6.33
CA GLY A 41 2.36 17.07 5.86
C GLY A 41 1.03 17.56 5.30
N PHE A 42 0.42 18.57 5.93
CA PHE A 42 -0.79 19.21 5.41
C PHE A 42 -0.54 19.91 4.08
N LEU A 43 0.49 20.75 3.98
CA LEU A 43 0.83 21.45 2.74
C LEU A 43 1.14 20.47 1.60
N ARG A 44 1.85 19.39 1.86
CA ARG A 44 2.11 18.34 0.86
C ARG A 44 0.82 17.66 0.39
N ARG A 45 -0.11 17.36 1.31
CA ARG A 45 -1.42 16.76 0.94
C ARG A 45 -2.23 17.71 0.08
N GLU A 46 -2.28 19.00 0.42
CA GLU A 46 -2.99 20.01 -0.38
C GLU A 46 -2.36 20.16 -1.77
N ALA A 47 -1.03 20.18 -1.86
CA ALA A 47 -0.34 20.24 -3.15
C ALA A 47 -0.64 19.00 -4.02
N ILE A 48 -0.66 17.82 -3.41
CA ILE A 48 -1.04 16.56 -4.09
C ILE A 48 -2.50 16.62 -4.53
N ALA A 49 -3.41 17.06 -3.66
CA ALA A 49 -4.83 17.16 -3.98
C ALA A 49 -5.07 18.15 -5.13
N ALA A 50 -4.40 19.30 -5.11
CA ALA A 50 -4.47 20.28 -6.20
C ALA A 50 -3.85 19.78 -7.50
N GLY A 51 -2.80 18.93 -7.39
CA GLY A 51 -2.13 18.33 -8.54
C GLY A 51 -2.84 17.13 -9.17
N LEU A 52 -3.91 16.60 -8.54
CA LEU A 52 -4.69 15.49 -9.07
C LEU A 52 -5.72 15.95 -10.08
N LYS A 53 -5.50 15.60 -11.34
CA LYS A 53 -6.49 15.79 -12.42
C LYS A 53 -7.68 14.84 -12.25
N LYS A 54 -8.79 15.14 -12.92
CA LYS A 54 -10.02 14.32 -12.89
C LYS A 54 -9.75 12.86 -13.19
N ASP A 55 -8.96 12.58 -14.20
CA ASP A 55 -8.66 11.19 -14.62
C ASP A 55 -7.89 10.42 -13.54
N GLY A 56 -6.92 11.07 -12.90
CA GLY A 56 -6.20 10.46 -11.77
C GLY A 56 -7.11 10.16 -10.58
N ARG A 57 -8.06 11.04 -10.27
CA ARG A 57 -9.05 10.79 -9.21
C ARG A 57 -9.98 9.64 -9.55
N LEU A 58 -10.43 9.55 -10.81
CA LEU A 58 -11.24 8.44 -11.28
C LEU A 58 -10.47 7.12 -11.29
N GLU A 59 -9.21 7.15 -11.69
CA GLU A 59 -8.33 5.97 -11.63
C GLU A 59 -8.17 5.48 -10.18
N MET A 60 -7.88 6.38 -9.23
CA MET A 60 -7.79 6.02 -7.81
C MET A 60 -9.07 5.35 -7.32
N LEU A 61 -10.23 5.96 -7.61
CA LEU A 61 -11.51 5.39 -7.18
C LEU A 61 -11.73 4.01 -7.79
N ARG A 62 -11.51 3.84 -9.10
CA ARG A 62 -11.62 2.53 -9.78
C ARG A 62 -10.67 1.51 -9.17
N GLY A 63 -9.44 1.90 -8.89
CA GLY A 63 -8.45 1.03 -8.25
C GLY A 63 -8.82 0.61 -6.85
N MET A 64 -9.37 1.51 -6.05
CA MET A 64 -9.89 1.18 -4.71
C MET A 64 -11.07 0.21 -4.78
N VAL A 65 -12.00 0.43 -5.71
CA VAL A 65 -13.13 -0.48 -5.94
C VAL A 65 -12.64 -1.85 -6.41
N LEU A 66 -11.68 -1.89 -7.34
CA LEU A 66 -11.07 -3.14 -7.81
C LEU A 66 -10.39 -3.89 -6.66
N THR A 67 -9.60 -3.20 -5.84
CA THR A 67 -8.93 -3.79 -4.67
C THR A 67 -9.96 -4.39 -3.70
N ARG A 68 -11.03 -3.68 -3.42
CA ARG A 68 -12.14 -4.19 -2.59
C ARG A 68 -12.81 -5.40 -3.21
N ALA A 69 -13.05 -5.41 -4.51
CA ALA A 69 -13.66 -6.53 -5.21
C ALA A 69 -12.78 -7.79 -5.13
N VAL A 70 -11.48 -7.66 -5.37
CA VAL A 70 -10.51 -8.76 -5.24
C VAL A 70 -10.46 -9.27 -3.80
N ASP A 71 -10.39 -8.38 -2.80
CA ASP A 71 -10.39 -8.76 -1.39
C ASP A 71 -11.69 -9.47 -0.98
N THR A 72 -12.82 -9.04 -1.51
CA THR A 72 -14.11 -9.71 -1.28
C THR A 72 -14.12 -11.10 -1.90
N ARG A 73 -13.55 -11.26 -3.10
CA ARG A 73 -13.42 -12.56 -3.76
C ARG A 73 -12.52 -13.51 -2.98
N LEU A 74 -11.39 -13.00 -2.47
CA LEU A 74 -10.52 -13.76 -1.57
C LEU A 74 -11.28 -14.26 -0.34
N LYS A 75 -12.09 -13.41 0.28
CA LYS A 75 -12.94 -13.84 1.41
C LYS A 75 -13.81 -15.03 1.05
N GLN A 76 -14.46 -14.99 -0.11
CA GLN A 76 -15.33 -16.08 -0.55
C GLN A 76 -14.59 -17.40 -0.72
N PHE A 77 -13.34 -17.36 -1.23
CA PHE A 77 -12.50 -18.54 -1.35
C PHE A 77 -12.13 -19.14 0.01
N PHE A 78 -11.86 -18.32 1.02
CA PHE A 78 -11.43 -18.79 2.33
C PHE A 78 -12.58 -19.15 3.27
N SER A 79 -13.76 -18.57 3.11
CA SER A 79 -14.92 -18.78 4.00
C SER A 79 -16.02 -19.59 3.36
N GLY A 80 -15.94 -19.86 2.06
CA GLY A 80 -16.91 -20.66 1.32
C GLY A 80 -16.39 -22.05 1.00
N SER A 81 -17.28 -22.91 0.55
CA SER A 81 -16.95 -24.25 0.02
C SER A 81 -16.79 -24.24 -1.50
N GLU A 82 -16.61 -23.08 -2.11
CA GLU A 82 -16.55 -22.92 -3.57
C GLU A 82 -15.29 -23.57 -4.16
N VAL A 83 -14.14 -23.41 -3.49
CA VAL A 83 -12.88 -24.01 -3.90
C VAL A 83 -12.69 -25.31 -3.12
N GLN A 84 -12.64 -26.42 -3.84
CA GLN A 84 -12.49 -27.74 -3.26
C GLN A 84 -11.38 -28.51 -3.97
N TYR A 85 -10.71 -29.38 -3.23
CA TYR A 85 -9.80 -30.39 -3.76
C TYR A 85 -10.27 -31.78 -3.28
N GLU A 86 -10.59 -32.66 -4.21
CA GLU A 86 -11.12 -34.02 -3.92
C GLU A 86 -12.29 -34.00 -2.91
N GLY A 87 -13.22 -33.05 -3.08
CA GLY A 87 -14.39 -32.88 -2.21
C GLY A 87 -14.12 -32.22 -0.86
N THR A 88 -12.86 -31.92 -0.54
CA THR A 88 -12.50 -31.18 0.68
C THR A 88 -12.42 -29.68 0.39
N PRO A 89 -13.16 -28.84 1.13
CA PRO A 89 -13.09 -27.40 0.98
C PRO A 89 -11.68 -26.87 1.23
N PHE A 90 -11.25 -25.92 0.41
CA PHE A 90 -9.97 -25.23 0.61
C PHE A 90 -9.98 -24.47 1.94
N GLN A 91 -9.04 -24.81 2.80
CA GLN A 91 -8.82 -24.15 4.08
C GLN A 91 -7.45 -23.46 4.06
N GLY A 92 -7.38 -22.29 3.45
CA GLY A 92 -6.16 -21.50 3.43
C GLY A 92 -6.16 -20.40 4.49
N LYS A 93 -4.97 -19.93 4.84
CA LYS A 93 -4.82 -18.68 5.59
C LYS A 93 -4.64 -17.54 4.57
N GLY A 94 -5.74 -16.86 4.26
CA GLY A 94 -5.68 -15.67 3.42
C GLY A 94 -5.48 -14.41 4.25
N PHE A 95 -4.70 -13.50 3.74
CA PHE A 95 -4.58 -12.16 4.29
C PHE A 95 -5.45 -11.20 3.51
N ARG A 96 -6.24 -10.42 4.22
CA ARG A 96 -7.18 -9.48 3.61
C ARG A 96 -6.63 -8.06 3.62
N SER A 97 -6.95 -7.34 2.55
CA SER A 97 -6.60 -5.92 2.37
C SER A 97 -7.76 -4.98 2.76
N LEU A 98 -8.73 -5.48 3.50
CA LEU A 98 -9.90 -4.70 3.92
C LEU A 98 -9.49 -3.46 4.70
N GLY A 99 -9.91 -2.29 4.21
CA GLY A 99 -9.54 -0.98 4.78
C GLY A 99 -8.23 -0.40 4.26
N GLN A 100 -7.49 -1.13 3.43
CA GLN A 100 -6.22 -0.69 2.83
C GLN A 100 -6.33 -0.38 1.33
N GLU A 101 -7.52 -0.23 0.79
CA GLU A 101 -7.75 -0.02 -0.64
C GLU A 101 -7.04 1.24 -1.17
N ALA A 102 -6.88 2.24 -0.32
CA ALA A 102 -6.21 3.50 -0.68
C ALA A 102 -4.74 3.33 -1.06
N ILE A 103 -4.10 2.20 -0.75
CA ILE A 103 -2.71 1.93 -1.15
C ILE A 103 -2.55 1.91 -2.68
N TYR A 104 -3.62 1.65 -3.43
CA TYR A 104 -3.63 1.79 -4.89
C TYR A 104 -3.15 3.17 -5.32
N ALA A 105 -3.51 4.22 -4.57
CA ALA A 105 -3.13 5.59 -4.88
C ALA A 105 -1.61 5.84 -4.76
N ALA A 106 -0.90 5.07 -3.95
CA ALA A 106 0.55 5.24 -3.76
C ALA A 106 1.34 5.01 -5.05
N VAL A 107 0.83 4.18 -5.95
CA VAL A 107 1.55 3.78 -7.17
C VAL A 107 1.08 4.47 -8.44
N ILE A 108 0.02 5.27 -8.41
CA ILE A 108 -0.55 5.87 -9.64
C ILE A 108 0.39 6.81 -10.40
N ARG A 109 1.37 7.37 -9.71
CA ARG A 109 2.37 8.29 -10.29
C ARG A 109 3.69 7.62 -10.64
N LEU A 110 3.85 6.35 -10.34
CA LEU A 110 5.03 5.59 -10.67
C LEU A 110 5.11 5.31 -12.18
N ARG A 111 6.30 5.03 -12.65
CA ARG A 111 6.56 4.52 -13.99
C ARG A 111 6.12 3.08 -14.04
N ARG A 112 4.90 2.81 -14.53
CA ARG A 112 4.19 1.54 -14.46
C ARG A 112 3.40 1.23 -15.74
N GLY A 113 2.95 -0.01 -15.85
CA GLY A 113 2.18 -0.52 -16.98
C GLY A 113 3.01 -0.74 -18.24
N HIS A 114 2.36 -1.15 -19.31
CA HIS A 114 2.99 -1.60 -20.56
C HIS A 114 3.96 -0.61 -21.21
N ARG A 115 3.69 0.68 -21.10
CA ARG A 115 4.57 1.72 -21.65
C ARG A 115 6.00 1.73 -21.12
N TRP A 116 6.22 1.03 -20.02
CA TRP A 116 7.52 0.92 -19.36
C TRP A 116 8.19 -0.45 -19.56
N ARG A 117 7.64 -1.26 -20.44
CA ARG A 117 8.35 -2.43 -20.97
C ARG A 117 9.17 -2.03 -22.18
N GLY A 118 10.43 -2.43 -22.18
CA GLY A 118 11.33 -2.20 -23.30
C GLY A 118 10.97 -3.08 -24.51
N PRO A 119 11.54 -2.80 -25.71
CA PRO A 119 11.34 -3.62 -26.90
C PRO A 119 11.91 -5.04 -26.75
N ASP A 120 12.82 -5.25 -25.82
CA ASP A 120 13.41 -6.52 -25.38
C ASP A 120 12.57 -7.21 -24.28
N ASP A 121 11.37 -6.73 -24.04
CA ASP A 121 10.45 -7.17 -23.00
C ASP A 121 10.98 -7.00 -21.55
N THR A 122 12.07 -6.24 -21.35
CA THR A 122 12.60 -5.93 -20.04
C THR A 122 11.80 -4.84 -19.32
N TRP A 123 11.69 -4.94 -18.01
CA TRP A 123 11.07 -3.90 -17.18
C TRP A 123 11.98 -2.70 -17.03
N ARG A 124 11.45 -1.50 -17.29
CA ARG A 124 12.15 -0.20 -17.18
C ARG A 124 11.41 0.80 -16.30
N GLY A 125 10.35 0.36 -15.66
CA GLY A 125 9.55 1.18 -14.75
C GLY A 125 10.11 1.20 -13.33
N ASP A 126 9.34 1.80 -12.44
CA ASP A 126 9.63 1.79 -11.02
C ASP A 126 9.35 0.41 -10.42
N VAL A 127 9.95 0.13 -9.28
CA VAL A 127 9.83 -1.15 -8.58
C VAL A 127 9.16 -0.91 -7.23
N ILE A 128 8.25 -1.81 -6.86
CA ILE A 128 7.59 -1.81 -5.55
C ILE A 128 7.81 -3.14 -4.83
N GLY A 129 7.78 -3.12 -3.51
CA GLY A 129 7.82 -4.32 -2.65
C GLY A 129 6.56 -4.41 -1.79
N PRO A 130 5.41 -4.83 -2.35
CA PRO A 130 4.18 -4.92 -1.59
C PRO A 130 4.26 -6.08 -0.58
N ILE A 131 3.77 -5.85 0.63
CA ILE A 131 3.48 -6.96 1.55
C ILE A 131 2.19 -7.67 1.12
N ILE A 132 1.93 -8.83 1.70
CA ILE A 132 0.79 -9.69 1.34
C ILE A 132 -0.60 -9.02 1.45
N ARG A 133 -0.70 -7.90 2.17
CA ARG A 133 -1.95 -7.11 2.29
C ARG A 133 -2.02 -5.93 1.32
N ASP A 134 -0.96 -5.63 0.61
CA ASP A 134 -0.88 -4.48 -0.29
C ASP A 134 -1.35 -4.82 -1.71
N VAL A 135 -2.45 -5.56 -1.79
CA VAL A 135 -3.05 -5.99 -3.06
C VAL A 135 -3.30 -4.80 -3.99
N GLY A 136 -3.74 -3.66 -3.42
CA GLY A 136 -3.97 -2.44 -4.18
C GLY A 136 -2.71 -1.88 -4.83
N ALA A 137 -1.53 -2.04 -4.22
CA ALA A 137 -0.27 -1.61 -4.83
C ALA A 137 0.07 -2.48 -6.06
N ALA A 138 -0.04 -3.80 -5.95
CA ALA A 138 0.18 -4.70 -7.07
C ALA A 138 -0.79 -4.44 -8.24
N LEU A 139 -2.09 -4.27 -7.94
CA LEU A 139 -3.11 -3.91 -8.92
C LEU A 139 -2.84 -2.54 -9.54
N GLY A 140 -2.30 -1.60 -8.79
CA GLY A 140 -1.95 -0.28 -9.28
C GLY A 140 -0.77 -0.31 -10.26
N MET A 141 0.18 -1.21 -10.11
CA MET A 141 1.27 -1.41 -11.08
C MET A 141 0.75 -1.93 -12.42
N ARG A 142 -0.15 -2.90 -12.37
CA ARG A 142 -0.76 -3.53 -13.55
C ARG A 142 -2.22 -3.89 -13.27
N PRO A 143 -3.20 -3.00 -13.53
CA PRO A 143 -4.62 -3.23 -13.23
C PRO A 143 -5.29 -4.15 -14.27
N GLU A 144 -4.81 -5.37 -14.40
CA GLU A 144 -5.22 -6.34 -15.41
C GLU A 144 -5.62 -7.69 -14.78
N PRO A 145 -6.38 -8.52 -15.51
CA PRO A 145 -6.82 -9.83 -15.03
C PRO A 145 -5.67 -10.75 -14.58
N GLU A 146 -4.50 -10.63 -15.22
CA GLU A 146 -3.31 -11.41 -14.89
C GLU A 146 -2.79 -11.11 -13.49
N THR A 147 -2.81 -9.84 -13.08
CA THR A 147 -2.43 -9.45 -11.72
C THR A 147 -3.44 -9.96 -10.69
N ILE A 148 -4.73 -9.92 -11.02
CA ILE A 148 -5.77 -10.51 -10.17
C ILE A 148 -5.53 -12.01 -10.02
N ARG A 149 -5.25 -12.71 -11.13
CA ARG A 149 -4.95 -14.14 -11.11
C ARG A 149 -3.70 -14.45 -10.28
N MET A 150 -2.64 -13.66 -10.43
CA MET A 150 -1.42 -13.79 -9.63
C MET A 150 -1.72 -13.67 -8.13
N VAL A 151 -2.47 -12.64 -7.71
CA VAL A 151 -2.86 -12.44 -6.31
C VAL A 151 -3.70 -13.63 -5.80
N LEU A 152 -4.69 -14.07 -6.55
CA LEU A 152 -5.56 -15.19 -6.17
C LEU A 152 -4.77 -16.50 -6.08
N ASN A 153 -3.90 -16.76 -7.04
CA ASN A 153 -3.06 -17.97 -7.06
C ASN A 153 -2.09 -18.00 -5.89
N ALA A 154 -1.41 -16.88 -5.62
CA ALA A 154 -0.50 -16.78 -4.47
C ALA A 154 -1.22 -17.08 -3.16
N GLN A 155 -2.37 -16.48 -2.94
CA GLN A 155 -3.17 -16.68 -1.72
C GLN A 155 -3.74 -18.11 -1.59
N MET A 156 -3.93 -18.80 -2.70
CA MET A 156 -4.43 -20.18 -2.73
C MET A 156 -3.31 -21.25 -2.82
N GLY A 157 -2.06 -20.83 -2.76
CA GLY A 157 -0.92 -21.76 -2.89
C GLY A 157 -0.85 -22.45 -4.25
N LYS A 158 -1.34 -21.82 -5.32
CA LYS A 158 -1.27 -22.34 -6.68
C LYS A 158 0.04 -21.96 -7.36
N ALA A 159 0.44 -22.76 -8.33
CA ALA A 159 1.60 -22.48 -9.17
C ALA A 159 1.47 -21.11 -9.87
N GLY A 160 2.56 -20.40 -9.99
CA GLY A 160 2.68 -19.09 -10.62
C GLY A 160 3.58 -18.14 -9.85
N PRO A 161 3.87 -16.97 -10.44
CA PRO A 161 4.71 -15.99 -9.80
C PRO A 161 4.11 -15.49 -8.47
N PRO A 162 4.97 -15.07 -7.51
CA PRO A 162 6.43 -15.16 -7.55
C PRO A 162 6.98 -16.45 -6.93
N MET A 163 6.19 -17.16 -6.13
CA MET A 163 6.64 -18.20 -5.21
C MET A 163 6.23 -19.62 -5.62
N ASP A 164 5.55 -19.76 -6.74
CA ASP A 164 5.12 -21.05 -7.30
C ASP A 164 4.35 -21.95 -6.30
N GLY A 165 3.44 -21.32 -5.57
CA GLY A 165 2.60 -21.98 -4.57
C GLY A 165 3.28 -22.30 -3.24
N ARG A 166 4.56 -21.93 -3.07
CA ARG A 166 5.32 -22.20 -1.84
C ARG A 166 5.06 -21.21 -0.73
N ASP A 167 4.60 -20.02 -1.08
CA ASP A 167 4.31 -18.93 -0.13
C ASP A 167 3.18 -18.04 -0.67
N LEU A 168 2.62 -17.22 0.22
CA LEU A 168 1.48 -16.33 -0.04
C LEU A 168 1.90 -14.95 -0.58
N HIS A 169 3.19 -14.69 -0.73
CA HIS A 169 3.69 -13.39 -1.19
C HIS A 169 3.24 -13.11 -2.62
N ILE A 170 2.84 -11.87 -2.84
CA ILE A 170 2.43 -11.39 -4.15
C ILE A 170 3.60 -10.70 -4.84
N GLY A 171 3.77 -10.94 -6.12
CA GLY A 171 4.84 -10.32 -6.89
C GLY A 171 4.87 -10.83 -8.33
N ASP A 172 5.47 -10.03 -9.18
CA ASP A 172 5.74 -10.34 -10.57
C ASP A 172 6.96 -9.50 -11.00
N PHE A 173 8.12 -10.15 -11.09
CA PHE A 173 9.38 -9.46 -11.42
C PHE A 173 9.33 -8.77 -12.77
N ASP A 174 8.61 -9.36 -13.71
CA ASP A 174 8.44 -8.80 -15.07
C ASP A 174 7.66 -7.49 -15.08
N TRP A 175 7.03 -7.13 -13.97
CA TRP A 175 6.24 -5.91 -13.80
C TRP A 175 6.70 -5.04 -12.64
N GLY A 176 7.93 -5.27 -12.15
CA GLY A 176 8.50 -4.49 -11.06
C GLY A 176 7.79 -4.67 -9.72
N ILE A 177 7.15 -5.82 -9.51
CA ILE A 177 6.48 -6.15 -8.26
C ILE A 177 7.31 -7.21 -7.55
N LEU A 178 8.12 -6.79 -6.58
CA LEU A 178 8.97 -7.71 -5.82
C LEU A 178 8.22 -8.28 -4.62
N PRO A 179 8.30 -9.59 -4.37
CA PRO A 179 7.72 -10.16 -3.16
C PRO A 179 8.51 -9.70 -1.92
N ALA A 180 7.89 -8.91 -1.06
CA ALA A 180 8.49 -8.47 0.18
C ALA A 180 8.21 -9.48 1.28
N ALA A 181 9.23 -10.20 1.73
CA ALA A 181 9.11 -11.26 2.71
C ALA A 181 8.74 -10.77 4.12
N ALA A 182 9.22 -9.60 4.53
CA ALA A 182 8.85 -8.96 5.79
C ALA A 182 9.25 -7.48 5.80
N PRO A 183 8.48 -6.59 6.45
CA PRO A 183 8.83 -5.17 6.53
C PRO A 183 10.17 -4.92 7.24
N LEU A 184 10.59 -5.81 8.13
CA LEU A 184 11.87 -5.72 8.84
C LEU A 184 13.10 -5.91 7.94
N SER A 185 12.98 -6.65 6.83
CA SER A 185 14.11 -6.86 5.92
C SER A 185 14.38 -5.63 5.02
N ILE A 186 13.41 -4.76 4.82
CA ILE A 186 13.56 -3.55 4.01
C ILE A 186 14.15 -2.41 4.84
N SER A 187 13.76 -2.29 6.11
CA SER A 187 14.29 -1.26 7.00
C SER A 187 15.76 -1.45 7.38
N SER A 188 16.31 -2.64 7.17
CA SER A 188 17.74 -2.90 7.39
C SER A 188 18.64 -2.59 6.19
N LEU A 189 18.07 -2.21 5.05
CA LEU A 189 18.79 -1.85 3.83
C LEU A 189 18.81 -0.33 3.56
N SER A 190 18.13 0.45 4.38
CA SER A 190 18.12 1.90 4.39
C SER A 190 19.00 2.41 5.53
#